data_45debd79bc65f9218ab6e35849b1f141
#
_entry.id   45debd79bc65f9218ab6e35849b1f141
#
_cell.length_a   1.000
_cell.length_b   1.000
_cell.length_c   1.000
_cell.angle_alpha   90.00
_cell.angle_beta   90.00
_cell.angle_gamma   90.00
#
_symmetry.space_group_name_H-M   'P 1'
#
loop_
_entity.id
_entity.type
_entity.pdbx_description
1 polymer ?
#
loop_
_entity_poly.entity_id
_entity_poly.type
_entity_poly.pdbx_seq_one_letter_code
_entity_poly.pdbx_strand_id
1 'polypeptide(L)'
;EEIRMFKAMGKQNRVLCLILSGEPMAEDVKGDSENECIPLAARRQVSEDGQITDHKHEPAAADLRENADGEKNSLLKLVAGLIGVGLDDLKQRDLLARQKRLAQIATVSTFLAISAISLAVYAMFQQQQAKIARANAEIKSQLAEVELAKTQTITTFVQNLFISLDPQNTAGMDTQLLKTMLDQGSRRANELEGKPEIEAQIRLCLGQTYRSIRSYEKAELELERVLTLFHRPDQLNLPTRLQAMNEIAMVHEALGNYVEAEPMLEELLQRRTESLGTDHNDVIDAQIDLAIVYRRIGKLDQAENRCTELLSLLNDQNRTQDDPVLLRCMTELSKIYLASDKTQQAESLARNTYERTRLNFGAKNPKSLKRGQVLVECLRQLGRLDDAQSLSSRIVSSLQLALGASHPDTLGAMDSLANIAAARDDLNLALEQYMEILKLKEHALGSMHPETLLTLNATAGIYRRLDMLEEAKRAQYMVYSRVQEKYGHEHPETLRSMNELADLLLELGEDESAFSISEQALEIERAIMGEEDPMTLNTLFRIGKLHFIAGRTDEAMVILGETLS
;
A
#
# COMPACT_ATOMS: atom_id res chain seq x y z
N GLU A 1 33.78 -105.88 20.81
CA GLU A 1 35.18 -105.80 21.19
C GLU A 1 35.63 -104.32 21.25
N GLU A 2 35.45 -103.61 20.16
CA GLU A 2 35.82 -102.16 20.09
C GLU A 2 35.18 -101.30 21.16
N ILE A 3 33.90 -101.47 21.50
CA ILE A 3 33.20 -100.77 22.52
C ILE A 3 33.81 -101.05 23.91
N ARG A 4 34.28 -102.38 24.19
CA ARG A 4 34.96 -102.76 25.42
C ARG A 4 36.28 -102.02 25.56
N MET A 5 37.09 -102.03 24.51
CA MET A 5 38.36 -101.30 24.52
C MET A 5 38.18 -99.78 24.73
N PHE A 6 37.19 -99.17 24.04
CA PHE A 6 36.91 -97.73 24.18
C PHE A 6 36.46 -97.39 25.58
N LYS A 7 35.59 -98.15 26.21
CA LYS A 7 35.17 -97.97 27.61
C LYS A 7 36.31 -98.26 28.61
N ALA A 8 37.16 -99.28 28.41
CA ALA A 8 38.33 -99.60 29.23
C ALA A 8 39.31 -98.38 29.28
N MET A 9 39.39 -97.57 28.22
CA MET A 9 40.15 -96.31 28.18
C MET A 9 39.56 -95.18 28.99
N GLY A 10 38.61 -95.44 29.89
CA GLY A 10 37.96 -94.43 30.73
C GLY A 10 36.93 -93.60 30.03
N LYS A 11 36.53 -93.99 28.83
CA LYS A 11 35.57 -93.19 27.99
C LYS A 11 34.15 -93.75 27.99
N GLN A 12 33.70 -94.29 29.13
CA GLN A 12 32.40 -95.01 29.22
C GLN A 12 31.18 -94.10 28.79
N ASN A 13 31.19 -92.83 29.24
CA ASN A 13 30.09 -91.87 28.92
C ASN A 13 30.16 -91.26 27.54
N ARG A 14 31.10 -91.67 26.70
CA ARG A 14 31.23 -91.18 25.31
C ARG A 14 30.75 -92.16 24.23
N VAL A 15 30.12 -93.24 24.67
CA VAL A 15 29.51 -94.21 23.73
C VAL A 15 28.09 -93.69 23.42
N LEU A 16 27.86 -93.40 22.10
CA LEU A 16 26.56 -92.97 21.62
C LEU A 16 26.01 -94.10 20.73
N CYS A 17 24.75 -94.41 20.92
CA CYS A 17 24.07 -95.42 20.15
C CYS A 17 22.99 -94.79 19.26
N LEU A 18 22.90 -95.27 18.02
CA LEU A 18 21.82 -94.95 17.09
C LEU A 18 20.95 -96.18 16.90
N ILE A 19 19.69 -96.08 17.32
CA ILE A 19 18.73 -97.17 17.20
C ILE A 19 18.04 -97.09 15.83
N LEU A 20 18.26 -98.04 14.98
CA LEU A 20 17.62 -98.14 13.68
C LEU A 20 16.50 -99.21 13.68
N SER A 21 16.67 -100.28 14.45
CA SER A 21 15.70 -101.37 14.58
C SER A 21 15.93 -102.15 15.90
N GLY A 22 15.01 -103.01 16.32
CA GLY A 22 15.09 -103.79 17.55
C GLY A 22 14.56 -103.07 18.78
N GLU A 23 14.58 -103.68 19.96
CA GLU A 23 14.16 -103.12 21.24
C GLU A 23 15.38 -102.85 22.18
N PRO A 24 15.63 -101.66 22.56
CA PRO A 24 16.74 -101.34 23.47
C PRO A 24 16.49 -101.96 24.86
N MET A 25 17.50 -102.58 25.46
CA MET A 25 17.47 -103.27 26.71
C MET A 25 16.51 -104.48 26.80
N ALA A 26 16.12 -105.06 25.64
CA ALA A 26 15.20 -106.18 25.59
C ALA A 26 15.71 -107.41 26.35
N GLU A 27 16.99 -107.70 26.24
CA GLU A 27 17.59 -108.77 27.03
C GLU A 27 17.57 -108.53 28.57
N ASP A 28 17.81 -107.28 28.98
CA ASP A 28 17.85 -106.94 30.40
C ASP A 28 16.43 -106.85 31.08
N VAL A 29 15.39 -106.56 30.26
CA VAL A 29 14.02 -106.33 30.76
C VAL A 29 13.17 -107.61 30.54
N LYS A 30 13.26 -108.24 29.37
CA LYS A 30 12.41 -109.37 28.92
C LYS A 30 13.16 -110.71 28.77
N GLY A 31 14.49 -110.75 28.91
CA GLY A 31 15.28 -111.89 28.60
C GLY A 31 15.37 -112.22 27.12
N ASP A 32 15.03 -111.29 26.22
CA ASP A 32 14.97 -111.50 24.81
C ASP A 32 16.23 -110.95 24.13
N SER A 33 17.20 -111.86 23.94
CA SER A 33 18.49 -111.48 23.31
C SER A 33 18.40 -111.37 21.75
N GLU A 34 17.37 -111.87 21.16
CA GLU A 34 17.22 -111.82 19.68
C GLU A 34 16.79 -110.41 19.20
N ASN A 35 15.95 -109.69 20.00
CA ASN A 35 15.46 -108.33 19.67
C ASN A 35 16.35 -107.19 20.27
N GLU A 36 17.39 -107.53 21.04
CA GLU A 36 18.26 -106.56 21.64
C GLU A 36 19.08 -105.79 20.60
N CYS A 37 18.91 -104.48 20.55
CA CYS A 37 19.62 -103.65 19.58
C CYS A 37 20.79 -102.83 20.12
N ILE A 38 21.00 -102.89 21.42
CA ILE A 38 22.18 -102.24 22.09
C ILE A 38 23.14 -103.28 22.59
N PRO A 39 24.38 -103.36 21.99
CA PRO A 39 25.37 -104.34 22.42
C PRO A 39 25.62 -104.37 23.94
N LEU A 40 25.80 -105.63 24.53
CA LEU A 40 26.01 -105.76 25.93
C LEU A 40 27.16 -104.88 26.50
N ALA A 41 28.22 -104.75 25.72
CA ALA A 41 29.36 -103.89 26.07
C ALA A 41 29.01 -102.41 26.11
N ALA A 42 27.91 -101.95 25.47
CA ALA A 42 27.43 -100.63 25.57
C ALA A 42 26.50 -100.44 26.75
N ARG A 43 25.70 -101.42 27.17
CA ARG A 43 24.74 -101.48 28.25
C ARG A 43 25.34 -101.70 29.66
N ARG A 44 26.54 -102.14 29.74
CA ARG A 44 27.26 -102.50 30.96
C ARG A 44 28.49 -101.62 31.20
N GLN A 45 28.91 -101.47 32.42
CA GLN A 45 30.18 -100.82 32.69
C GLN A 45 31.31 -101.85 32.29
N VAL A 46 32.40 -101.32 31.90
CA VAL A 46 33.59 -102.13 31.58
C VAL A 46 34.73 -101.76 32.51
N SER A 47 35.35 -102.73 33.18
CA SER A 47 36.52 -102.51 34.04
C SER A 47 37.74 -102.06 33.24
N GLU A 48 38.78 -101.60 33.89
CA GLU A 48 40.01 -101.17 33.24
C GLU A 48 40.72 -102.37 32.51
N ASP A 49 40.47 -103.59 33.01
CA ASP A 49 40.97 -104.84 32.34
C ASP A 49 40.14 -105.32 31.14
N GLY A 50 39.17 -104.52 30.76
CA GLY A 50 38.31 -104.86 29.56
C GLY A 50 37.20 -105.88 29.87
N GLN A 51 36.97 -106.32 31.12
CA GLN A 51 35.89 -107.22 31.48
C GLN A 51 34.53 -106.44 31.64
N ILE A 52 33.42 -107.02 31.12
CA ILE A 52 32.07 -106.49 31.30
C ILE A 52 31.66 -106.81 32.75
N THR A 53 31.28 -105.79 33.48
CA THR A 53 30.77 -105.88 34.87
C THR A 53 29.25 -106.01 34.89
N ASP A 54 28.69 -106.45 36.06
CA ASP A 54 27.24 -106.56 36.20
C ASP A 54 26.56 -105.17 36.43
N HIS A 55 27.32 -104.07 36.54
CA HIS A 55 26.75 -102.74 36.68
C HIS A 55 26.18 -102.23 35.32
N LYS A 56 24.91 -101.91 35.37
CA LYS A 56 24.20 -101.33 34.17
C LYS A 56 24.72 -99.95 33.84
N HIS A 57 24.83 -99.71 32.57
CA HIS A 57 25.18 -98.44 32.03
C HIS A 57 24.21 -98.15 30.90
N GLU A 58 23.49 -96.99 30.95
CA GLU A 58 22.59 -96.57 29.91
C GLU A 58 23.35 -95.65 28.96
N PRO A 59 23.67 -96.10 27.78
CA PRO A 59 24.33 -95.25 26.76
C PRO A 59 23.36 -94.21 26.28
N ALA A 60 23.85 -93.02 25.96
CA ALA A 60 23.00 -92.02 25.24
C ALA A 60 22.63 -92.60 23.86
N ALA A 61 21.35 -92.86 23.72
CA ALA A 61 20.83 -93.43 22.49
C ALA A 61 19.87 -92.48 21.77
N ALA A 62 20.01 -92.34 20.45
CA ALA A 62 19.06 -91.60 19.59
C ALA A 62 18.26 -92.67 18.82
N ASP A 63 16.96 -92.59 18.88
CA ASP A 63 16.05 -93.59 18.28
C ASP A 63 15.38 -93.03 17.02
N LEU A 64 15.75 -93.56 15.89
CA LEU A 64 15.23 -93.20 14.55
C LEU A 64 14.03 -94.01 14.10
N ARG A 65 13.52 -94.90 14.91
CA ARG A 65 12.33 -95.74 14.52
C ARG A 65 11.10 -94.87 14.37
N GLU A 66 10.17 -95.34 13.56
CA GLU A 66 8.85 -94.63 13.49
C GLU A 66 8.17 -94.59 14.82
N ASN A 67 7.66 -93.40 15.21
CA ASN A 67 7.00 -93.13 16.45
C ASN A 67 7.94 -93.04 17.72
N ALA A 68 9.27 -92.96 17.56
CA ALA A 68 10.22 -92.73 18.63
C ALA A 68 10.62 -91.21 18.72
N ASP A 69 11.89 -90.89 18.75
CA ASP A 69 12.41 -89.52 18.88
C ASP A 69 12.15 -88.59 17.67
N GLY A 70 12.01 -89.20 16.48
CA GLY A 70 11.98 -88.48 15.22
C GLY A 70 13.35 -87.96 14.78
N GLU A 71 13.55 -87.74 13.49
CA GLU A 71 14.85 -87.40 12.91
C GLU A 71 15.54 -86.22 13.55
N LYS A 72 14.77 -85.09 13.79
CA LYS A 72 15.30 -83.87 14.39
C LYS A 72 15.73 -84.02 15.85
N ASN A 73 14.95 -84.76 16.67
CA ASN A 73 15.31 -84.99 18.09
C ASN A 73 16.44 -86.00 18.21
N SER A 74 16.46 -87.00 17.35
CA SER A 74 17.57 -87.95 17.30
C SER A 74 18.90 -87.27 16.95
N LEU A 75 18.87 -86.32 15.96
CA LEU A 75 20.05 -85.55 15.60
C LEU A 75 20.48 -84.64 16.77
N LEU A 76 19.52 -83.99 17.48
CA LEU A 76 19.81 -83.14 18.65
C LEU A 76 20.37 -83.99 19.79
N LYS A 77 19.88 -85.22 20.06
CA LYS A 77 20.44 -86.15 21.08
C LYS A 77 21.88 -86.55 20.77
N LEU A 78 22.17 -86.88 19.51
CA LEU A 78 23.51 -87.22 19.05
C LEU A 78 24.46 -86.01 19.23
N VAL A 79 24.00 -84.81 18.78
CA VAL A 79 24.83 -83.61 18.89
C VAL A 79 25.02 -83.24 20.37
N ALA A 80 24.00 -83.34 21.23
CA ALA A 80 24.08 -83.10 22.66
C ALA A 80 25.09 -84.01 23.33
N GLY A 81 25.05 -85.33 22.98
CA GLY A 81 26.00 -86.30 23.48
C GLY A 81 27.45 -86.06 23.02
N LEU A 82 27.64 -85.63 21.75
CA LEU A 82 28.97 -85.36 21.17
C LEU A 82 29.62 -84.11 21.84
N ILE A 83 28.87 -83.09 22.10
CA ILE A 83 29.41 -81.83 22.72
C ILE A 83 29.32 -81.81 24.27
N GLY A 84 28.71 -82.85 24.87
CA GLY A 84 28.65 -82.99 26.33
C GLY A 84 27.68 -82.01 27.01
N VAL A 85 26.60 -81.58 26.36
CA VAL A 85 25.60 -80.70 26.93
C VAL A 85 24.25 -81.42 27.04
N GLY A 86 23.39 -80.94 27.95
CA GLY A 86 22.04 -81.51 28.14
C GLY A 86 21.19 -81.30 26.87
N LEU A 87 20.36 -82.29 26.51
CA LEU A 87 19.45 -82.18 25.37
C LEU A 87 18.48 -81.00 25.51
N ASP A 88 18.03 -80.73 26.74
CA ASP A 88 17.11 -79.63 27.04
C ASP A 88 17.78 -78.26 26.86
N ASP A 89 19.05 -78.12 27.22
CA ASP A 89 19.83 -76.90 26.96
C ASP A 89 19.99 -76.63 25.45
N LEU A 90 20.19 -77.69 24.66
CA LEU A 90 20.32 -77.56 23.21
C LEU A 90 18.99 -77.18 22.57
N LYS A 91 17.87 -77.79 23.00
CA LYS A 91 16.51 -77.42 22.57
C LYS A 91 16.17 -75.97 22.93
N GLN A 92 16.50 -75.54 24.13
CA GLN A 92 16.26 -74.17 24.56
C GLN A 92 17.04 -73.14 23.73
N ARG A 93 18.29 -73.44 23.39
CA ARG A 93 19.12 -72.62 22.52
C ARG A 93 18.56 -72.54 21.10
N ASP A 94 18.06 -73.64 20.50
CA ASP A 94 17.39 -73.64 19.19
C ASP A 94 16.12 -72.81 19.19
N LEU A 95 15.31 -72.91 20.25
CA LEU A 95 14.09 -72.09 20.44
C LEU A 95 14.41 -70.60 20.56
N LEU A 96 15.40 -70.23 21.37
CA LEU A 96 15.84 -68.83 21.54
C LEU A 96 16.41 -68.25 20.22
N ALA A 97 17.16 -69.04 19.47
CA ALA A 97 17.68 -68.64 18.15
C ALA A 97 16.56 -68.38 17.14
N ARG A 98 15.51 -69.22 17.14
CA ARG A 98 14.31 -69.02 16.27
C ARG A 98 13.51 -67.80 16.70
N GLN A 99 13.29 -67.60 18.01
CA GLN A 99 12.60 -66.43 18.50
C GLN A 99 13.35 -65.12 18.16
N LYS A 100 14.67 -65.12 18.28
CA LYS A 100 15.49 -63.97 17.86
C LYS A 100 15.38 -63.67 16.37
N ARG A 101 15.40 -64.71 15.52
CA ARG A 101 15.21 -64.53 14.05
C ARG A 101 13.81 -64.00 13.73
N LEU A 102 12.76 -64.53 14.38
CA LEU A 102 11.40 -64.06 14.16
C LEU A 102 11.21 -62.60 14.64
N ALA A 103 11.81 -62.26 15.80
CA ALA A 103 11.81 -60.90 16.30
C ALA A 103 12.55 -59.93 15.34
N GLN A 104 13.68 -60.32 14.80
CA GLN A 104 14.41 -59.53 13.80
C GLN A 104 13.60 -59.32 12.51
N ILE A 105 12.93 -60.36 12.01
CA ILE A 105 12.05 -60.25 10.83
C ILE A 105 10.87 -59.33 11.12
N ALA A 106 10.24 -59.45 12.32
CA ALA A 106 9.15 -58.62 12.72
C ALA A 106 9.55 -57.13 12.84
N THR A 107 10.73 -56.84 13.42
CA THR A 107 11.24 -55.46 13.54
C THR A 107 11.58 -54.87 12.18
N VAL A 108 12.18 -55.60 11.26
CA VAL A 108 12.47 -55.14 9.89
C VAL A 108 11.18 -54.90 9.09
N SER A 109 10.19 -55.80 9.22
CA SER A 109 8.91 -55.63 8.50
C SER A 109 8.09 -54.48 9.05
N THR A 110 8.09 -54.25 10.39
CA THR A 110 7.41 -53.04 10.97
C THR A 110 8.11 -51.75 10.55
N PHE A 111 9.44 -51.72 10.53
CA PHE A 111 10.18 -50.57 10.04
C PHE A 111 9.89 -50.27 8.58
N LEU A 112 9.87 -51.29 7.71
CA LEU A 112 9.49 -51.10 6.31
C LEU A 112 8.04 -50.62 6.14
N ALA A 113 7.11 -51.15 6.93
CA ALA A 113 5.71 -50.69 6.89
C ALA A 113 5.57 -49.23 7.34
N ILE A 114 6.23 -48.81 8.41
CA ILE A 114 6.24 -47.42 8.87
C ILE A 114 6.86 -46.51 7.81
N SER A 115 7.97 -46.90 7.21
CA SER A 115 8.62 -46.15 6.14
C SER A 115 7.72 -46.01 4.91
N ALA A 116 7.02 -47.08 4.51
CA ALA A 116 6.07 -47.04 3.38
C ALA A 116 4.87 -46.10 3.69
N ILE A 117 4.33 -46.17 4.91
CA ILE A 117 3.24 -45.27 5.34
C ILE A 117 3.71 -43.83 5.34
N SER A 118 4.90 -43.56 5.89
CA SER A 118 5.48 -42.21 5.92
C SER A 118 5.69 -41.64 4.52
N LEU A 119 6.17 -42.46 3.61
CA LEU A 119 6.35 -42.09 2.18
C LEU A 119 5.01 -41.82 1.49
N ALA A 120 3.98 -42.64 1.77
CA ALA A 120 2.63 -42.44 1.24
C ALA A 120 1.99 -41.15 1.77
N VAL A 121 2.13 -40.84 3.08
CA VAL A 121 1.65 -39.59 3.67
C VAL A 121 2.39 -38.41 3.09
N TYR A 122 3.71 -38.50 2.93
CA TYR A 122 4.51 -37.45 2.29
C TYR A 122 4.08 -37.21 0.84
N ALA A 123 3.86 -38.27 0.08
CA ALA A 123 3.39 -38.18 -1.31
C ALA A 123 1.99 -37.57 -1.41
N MET A 124 1.08 -37.93 -0.50
CA MET A 124 -0.25 -37.30 -0.41
C MET A 124 -0.15 -35.80 -0.08
N PHE A 125 0.70 -35.44 0.87
CA PHE A 125 0.93 -34.02 1.22
C PHE A 125 1.48 -33.25 0.03
N GLN A 126 2.48 -33.77 -0.67
CA GLN A 126 3.04 -33.17 -1.89
C GLN A 126 2.00 -33.04 -3.01
N GLN A 127 1.16 -34.06 -3.18
CA GLN A 127 0.08 -34.03 -4.18
C GLN A 127 -0.96 -32.95 -3.85
N GLN A 128 -1.29 -32.78 -2.57
CA GLN A 128 -2.22 -31.74 -2.13
C GLN A 128 -1.62 -30.34 -2.32
N GLN A 129 -0.36 -30.13 -1.97
CA GLN A 129 0.35 -28.87 -2.23
C GLN A 129 0.41 -28.55 -3.74
N ALA A 130 0.68 -29.56 -4.56
CA ALA A 130 0.70 -29.38 -6.02
C ALA A 130 -0.70 -29.03 -6.59
N LYS A 131 -1.77 -29.59 -6.04
CA LYS A 131 -3.16 -29.23 -6.43
C LYS A 131 -3.48 -27.79 -6.08
N ILE A 132 -3.13 -27.34 -4.86
CA ILE A 132 -3.33 -25.96 -4.41
C ILE A 132 -2.51 -25.00 -5.28
N ALA A 133 -1.25 -25.34 -5.54
CA ALA A 133 -0.38 -24.51 -6.39
C ALA A 133 -0.92 -24.39 -7.83
N ARG A 134 -1.45 -25.50 -8.40
CA ARG A 134 -2.07 -25.48 -9.74
C ARG A 134 -3.34 -24.63 -9.77
N ALA A 135 -4.23 -24.78 -8.78
CA ALA A 135 -5.43 -23.97 -8.67
C ALA A 135 -5.10 -22.46 -8.55
N ASN A 136 -4.11 -22.12 -7.72
CA ASN A 136 -3.65 -20.73 -7.58
C ASN A 136 -2.98 -20.20 -8.88
N ALA A 137 -2.24 -21.04 -9.60
CA ALA A 137 -1.66 -20.66 -10.88
C ALA A 137 -2.73 -20.44 -11.95
N GLU A 138 -3.78 -21.25 -11.95
CA GLU A 138 -4.91 -21.12 -12.88
C GLU A 138 -5.71 -19.85 -12.62
N ILE A 139 -6.00 -19.53 -11.35
CA ILE A 139 -6.63 -18.26 -10.94
C ILE A 139 -5.76 -17.06 -11.37
N LYS A 140 -4.45 -17.12 -11.13
CA LYS A 140 -3.53 -16.06 -11.55
C LYS A 140 -3.48 -15.91 -13.08
N SER A 141 -3.51 -17.01 -13.82
CA SER A 141 -3.55 -17.00 -15.29
C SER A 141 -4.84 -16.34 -15.81
N GLN A 142 -6.00 -16.71 -15.24
CA GLN A 142 -7.29 -16.10 -15.61
C GLN A 142 -7.33 -14.59 -15.28
N LEU A 143 -6.83 -14.20 -14.11
CA LEU A 143 -6.70 -12.78 -13.74
C LEU A 143 -5.77 -12.05 -14.71
N ALA A 144 -4.64 -12.64 -15.09
CA ALA A 144 -3.72 -12.04 -16.05
C ALA A 144 -4.32 -11.91 -17.46
N GLU A 145 -5.13 -12.87 -17.91
CA GLU A 145 -5.85 -12.79 -19.18
C GLU A 145 -6.89 -11.67 -19.18
N VAL A 146 -7.65 -11.52 -18.09
CA VAL A 146 -8.62 -10.44 -17.93
C VAL A 146 -7.91 -9.08 -17.92
N GLU A 147 -6.79 -8.97 -17.21
CA GLU A 147 -6.00 -7.73 -17.15
C GLU A 147 -5.35 -7.39 -18.50
N LEU A 148 -4.87 -8.41 -19.23
CA LEU A 148 -4.35 -8.23 -20.58
C LEU A 148 -5.45 -7.73 -21.54
N ALA A 149 -6.66 -8.31 -21.47
CA ALA A 149 -7.79 -7.89 -22.28
C ALA A 149 -8.22 -6.44 -21.97
N LYS A 150 -8.22 -6.05 -20.68
CA LYS A 150 -8.43 -4.66 -20.24
C LYS A 150 -7.37 -3.74 -20.84
N THR A 151 -6.09 -4.10 -20.69
CA THR A 151 -4.96 -3.31 -21.20
C THR A 151 -5.01 -3.16 -22.71
N GLN A 152 -5.33 -4.23 -23.44
CA GLN A 152 -5.49 -4.18 -24.90
C GLN A 152 -6.65 -3.25 -25.33
N THR A 153 -7.77 -3.30 -24.62
CA THR A 153 -8.92 -2.43 -24.90
C THR A 153 -8.57 -0.96 -24.67
N ILE A 154 -7.90 -0.65 -23.56
CA ILE A 154 -7.43 0.71 -23.25
C ILE A 154 -6.39 1.17 -24.28
N THR A 155 -5.43 0.32 -24.64
CA THR A 155 -4.40 0.63 -25.64
C THR A 155 -5.04 0.91 -27.00
N THR A 156 -6.00 0.10 -27.42
CA THR A 156 -6.75 0.30 -28.68
C THR A 156 -7.56 1.60 -28.63
N PHE A 157 -8.18 1.90 -27.50
CA PHE A 157 -8.89 3.16 -27.29
C PHE A 157 -7.96 4.36 -27.44
N VAL A 158 -6.80 4.34 -26.76
CA VAL A 158 -5.79 5.40 -26.84
C VAL A 158 -5.22 5.53 -28.25
N GLN A 159 -4.89 4.42 -28.91
CA GLN A 159 -4.43 4.43 -30.31
C GLN A 159 -5.47 5.05 -31.24
N ASN A 160 -6.75 4.72 -31.06
CA ASN A 160 -7.83 5.28 -31.86
C ASN A 160 -8.06 6.78 -31.61
N LEU A 161 -7.74 7.28 -30.39
CA LEU A 161 -7.70 8.72 -30.12
C LEU A 161 -6.59 9.41 -30.93
N PHE A 162 -5.40 8.81 -31.01
CA PHE A 162 -4.27 9.38 -31.75
C PHE A 162 -4.42 9.25 -33.28
N ILE A 163 -5.02 8.16 -33.79
CA ILE A 163 -5.26 7.96 -35.24
C ILE A 163 -6.25 8.98 -35.80
N SER A 164 -7.12 9.55 -34.94
CA SER A 164 -8.05 10.60 -35.38
C SER A 164 -7.39 11.99 -35.61
N LEU A 165 -6.08 12.09 -35.37
CA LEU A 165 -5.30 13.31 -35.62
C LEU A 165 -4.89 13.37 -37.08
N ASP A 166 -5.28 14.47 -37.74
CA ASP A 166 -4.72 14.84 -39.04
C ASP A 166 -3.25 15.30 -38.85
N PRO A 167 -2.26 14.63 -39.46
CA PRO A 167 -0.85 15.01 -39.32
C PRO A 167 -0.53 16.45 -39.75
N GLN A 168 -1.42 17.11 -40.49
CA GLN A 168 -1.23 18.49 -40.94
C GLN A 168 -1.50 19.55 -39.85
N ASN A 169 -2.15 19.16 -38.74
CA ASN A 169 -2.52 20.08 -37.65
C ASN A 169 -1.61 19.96 -36.40
N THR A 170 -0.50 19.19 -36.44
CA THR A 170 0.31 18.86 -35.28
C THR A 170 1.51 19.76 -35.02
N ALA A 171 1.72 20.82 -35.80
CA ALA A 171 2.82 21.77 -35.59
C ALA A 171 2.46 22.79 -34.49
N GLY A 172 2.70 22.43 -33.23
CA GLY A 172 2.41 23.20 -32.03
C GLY A 172 1.16 22.63 -31.33
N MET A 173 1.34 21.74 -30.34
CA MET A 173 0.23 21.18 -29.58
C MET A 173 -0.50 22.30 -28.83
N ASP A 174 -1.50 22.88 -29.49
CA ASP A 174 -2.43 23.82 -28.88
C ASP A 174 -3.32 23.06 -27.91
N THR A 175 -3.53 23.62 -26.72
CA THR A 175 -4.44 23.10 -25.68
C THR A 175 -5.83 22.79 -26.26
N GLN A 176 -6.24 23.51 -27.31
CA GLN A 176 -7.51 23.32 -27.99
C GLN A 176 -7.59 22.00 -28.77
N LEU A 177 -6.49 21.57 -29.39
CA LEU A 177 -6.43 20.28 -30.07
C LEU A 177 -6.55 19.13 -29.07
N LEU A 178 -5.82 19.22 -27.93
CA LEU A 178 -5.91 18.24 -26.87
C LEU A 178 -7.33 18.15 -26.29
N LYS A 179 -7.99 19.30 -26.05
CA LYS A 179 -9.40 19.32 -25.64
C LYS A 179 -10.31 18.61 -26.62
N THR A 180 -10.13 18.86 -27.92
CA THR A 180 -10.92 18.21 -28.96
C THR A 180 -10.76 16.69 -28.97
N MET A 181 -9.53 16.21 -28.78
CA MET A 181 -9.24 14.77 -28.67
C MET A 181 -9.89 14.14 -27.44
N LEU A 182 -9.78 14.80 -26.29
CA LEU A 182 -10.40 14.33 -25.04
C LEU A 182 -11.93 14.30 -25.17
N ASP A 183 -12.53 15.30 -25.83
CA ASP A 183 -13.98 15.33 -26.11
C ASP A 183 -14.44 14.18 -27.01
N GLN A 184 -13.62 13.79 -27.99
CA GLN A 184 -13.88 12.58 -28.78
C GLN A 184 -13.73 11.31 -27.96
N GLY A 185 -12.72 11.26 -27.08
CA GLY A 185 -12.53 10.15 -26.14
C GLY A 185 -13.74 9.96 -25.21
N SER A 186 -14.24 11.06 -24.66
CA SER A 186 -15.43 11.06 -23.80
C SER A 186 -16.66 10.49 -24.52
N ARG A 187 -16.89 10.94 -25.78
CA ARG A 187 -18.00 10.41 -26.61
C ARG A 187 -17.86 8.90 -26.86
N ARG A 188 -16.66 8.43 -27.19
CA ARG A 188 -16.40 6.99 -27.41
C ARG A 188 -16.49 6.17 -26.14
N ALA A 189 -16.19 6.75 -24.97
CA ALA A 189 -16.37 6.06 -23.70
C ALA A 189 -17.84 5.69 -23.44
N ASN A 190 -18.81 6.46 -23.97
CA ASN A 190 -20.23 6.14 -23.92
C ASN A 190 -20.61 4.87 -24.71
N GLU A 191 -19.78 4.48 -25.70
CA GLU A 191 -20.02 3.28 -26.53
C GLU A 191 -19.59 1.97 -25.82
N LEU A 192 -18.99 2.06 -24.63
CA LEU A 192 -18.53 0.92 -23.84
C LEU A 192 -19.62 0.33 -22.93
N GLU A 193 -20.89 0.45 -23.33
CA GLU A 193 -22.02 -0.12 -22.59
C GLU A 193 -21.79 -1.62 -22.32
N GLY A 194 -22.03 -2.04 -21.05
CA GLY A 194 -21.84 -3.42 -20.60
C GLY A 194 -20.42 -3.78 -20.14
N LYS A 195 -19.46 -2.82 -20.15
CA LYS A 195 -18.10 -2.99 -19.62
C LYS A 195 -17.73 -1.91 -18.58
N PRO A 196 -18.42 -1.85 -17.43
CA PRO A 196 -18.30 -0.73 -16.50
C PRO A 196 -16.90 -0.52 -15.95
N GLU A 197 -16.11 -1.59 -15.79
CA GLU A 197 -14.74 -1.48 -15.28
C GLU A 197 -13.80 -0.81 -16.30
N ILE A 198 -13.98 -1.10 -17.59
CA ILE A 198 -13.17 -0.51 -18.67
C ILE A 198 -13.60 0.94 -18.88
N GLU A 199 -14.92 1.19 -18.94
CA GLU A 199 -15.49 2.54 -19.01
C GLU A 199 -14.94 3.40 -17.87
N ALA A 200 -14.99 2.92 -16.62
CA ALA A 200 -14.51 3.64 -15.45
C ALA A 200 -13.02 3.99 -15.53
N GLN A 201 -12.17 3.06 -15.96
CA GLN A 201 -10.73 3.35 -16.11
C GLN A 201 -10.44 4.39 -17.19
N ILE A 202 -11.15 4.32 -18.32
CA ILE A 202 -11.01 5.32 -19.39
C ILE A 202 -11.48 6.69 -18.92
N ARG A 203 -12.63 6.76 -18.24
CA ARG A 203 -13.16 8.02 -17.70
C ARG A 203 -12.27 8.60 -16.60
N LEU A 204 -11.69 7.75 -15.76
CA LEU A 204 -10.69 8.18 -14.78
C LEU A 204 -9.48 8.84 -15.48
N CYS A 205 -8.94 8.19 -16.52
CA CYS A 205 -7.83 8.73 -17.30
C CYS A 205 -8.20 10.07 -17.99
N LEU A 206 -9.41 10.16 -18.59
CA LEU A 206 -9.92 11.38 -19.19
C LEU A 206 -10.07 12.49 -18.15
N GLY A 207 -10.67 12.19 -17.00
CA GLY A 207 -10.83 13.15 -15.90
C GLY A 207 -9.51 13.68 -15.38
N GLN A 208 -8.52 12.80 -15.15
CA GLN A 208 -7.15 13.19 -14.75
C GLN A 208 -6.50 14.09 -15.82
N THR A 209 -6.69 13.77 -17.10
CA THR A 209 -6.11 14.54 -18.19
C THR A 209 -6.80 15.90 -18.31
N TYR A 210 -8.13 15.96 -18.23
CA TYR A 210 -8.87 17.23 -18.19
C TYR A 210 -8.43 18.09 -17.00
N ARG A 211 -8.28 17.51 -15.80
CA ARG A 211 -7.76 18.23 -14.63
C ARG A 211 -6.36 18.78 -14.87
N SER A 212 -5.47 18.01 -15.50
CA SER A 212 -4.08 18.44 -15.77
C SER A 212 -4.01 19.65 -16.72
N ILE A 213 -4.97 19.76 -17.65
CA ILE A 213 -5.12 20.92 -18.55
C ILE A 213 -6.08 21.98 -18.00
N ARG A 214 -6.48 21.85 -16.73
CA ARG A 214 -7.36 22.77 -16.00
C ARG A 214 -8.76 22.94 -16.60
N SER A 215 -9.26 21.94 -17.31
CA SER A 215 -10.65 21.85 -17.78
C SER A 215 -11.50 21.16 -16.70
N TYR A 216 -11.69 21.85 -15.59
CA TYR A 216 -12.20 21.28 -14.34
C TYR A 216 -13.64 20.76 -14.46
N GLU A 217 -14.53 21.48 -15.12
CA GLU A 217 -15.93 21.07 -15.31
C GLU A 217 -16.04 19.75 -16.09
N LYS A 218 -15.16 19.58 -17.11
CA LYS A 218 -15.11 18.34 -17.88
C LYS A 218 -14.46 17.21 -17.08
N ALA A 219 -13.44 17.53 -16.27
CA ALA A 219 -12.81 16.57 -15.38
C ALA A 219 -13.84 16.01 -14.38
N GLU A 220 -14.58 16.87 -13.74
CA GLU A 220 -15.63 16.53 -12.79
C GLU A 220 -16.70 15.62 -13.42
N LEU A 221 -17.22 16.00 -14.59
CA LEU A 221 -18.22 15.20 -15.32
C LEU A 221 -17.75 13.76 -15.59
N GLU A 222 -16.51 13.60 -16.06
CA GLU A 222 -15.96 12.26 -16.35
C GLU A 222 -15.75 11.44 -15.08
N LEU A 223 -15.28 12.07 -14.02
CA LEU A 223 -15.00 11.42 -12.73
C LEU A 223 -16.29 11.07 -11.97
N GLU A 224 -17.31 11.93 -11.98
CA GLU A 224 -18.63 11.63 -11.42
C GLU A 224 -19.28 10.42 -12.09
N ARG A 225 -19.08 10.29 -13.42
CA ARG A 225 -19.55 9.10 -14.13
C ARG A 225 -18.90 7.82 -13.59
N VAL A 226 -17.62 7.85 -13.18
CA VAL A 226 -16.98 6.71 -12.52
C VAL A 226 -17.70 6.36 -11.20
N LEU A 227 -18.06 7.36 -10.39
CA LEU A 227 -18.79 7.14 -9.14
C LEU A 227 -20.18 6.53 -9.39
N THR A 228 -20.87 6.97 -10.46
CA THR A 228 -22.19 6.42 -10.84
C THR A 228 -22.11 4.98 -11.36
N LEU A 229 -21.00 4.59 -12.02
CA LEU A 229 -20.78 3.20 -12.47
C LEU A 229 -20.58 2.24 -11.29
N PHE A 230 -20.01 2.71 -10.19
CA PHE A 230 -19.66 1.92 -9.00
C PHE A 230 -20.43 2.39 -7.75
N HIS A 231 -21.75 2.36 -7.80
CA HIS A 231 -22.64 2.84 -6.72
C HIS A 231 -23.07 1.77 -5.73
N ARG A 232 -22.88 0.47 -6.03
CA ARG A 232 -23.31 -0.63 -5.15
C ARG A 232 -22.40 -0.76 -3.92
N PRO A 233 -22.91 -1.23 -2.76
CA PRO A 233 -22.14 -1.34 -1.52
C PRO A 233 -20.85 -2.17 -1.65
N ASP A 234 -20.86 -3.23 -2.45
CA ASP A 234 -19.71 -4.09 -2.72
C ASP A 234 -18.63 -3.42 -3.60
N GLN A 235 -18.97 -2.30 -4.25
CA GLN A 235 -18.11 -1.57 -5.17
C GLN A 235 -17.53 -0.28 -4.57
N LEU A 236 -17.99 0.15 -3.41
CA LEU A 236 -17.61 1.44 -2.83
C LEU A 236 -16.13 1.57 -2.52
N ASN A 237 -15.46 0.45 -2.24
CA ASN A 237 -14.03 0.39 -1.95
C ASN A 237 -13.16 0.00 -3.16
N LEU A 238 -13.72 -0.04 -4.37
CA LEU A 238 -12.92 -0.31 -5.57
C LEU A 238 -11.85 0.77 -5.77
N PRO A 239 -10.59 0.38 -6.06
CA PRO A 239 -9.49 1.34 -6.23
C PRO A 239 -9.79 2.43 -7.26
N THR A 240 -10.39 2.10 -8.40
CA THR A 240 -10.76 3.05 -9.45
C THR A 240 -11.77 4.09 -8.95
N ARG A 241 -12.76 3.67 -8.14
CA ARG A 241 -13.74 4.58 -7.54
C ARG A 241 -13.09 5.51 -6.51
N LEU A 242 -12.26 4.95 -5.62
CA LEU A 242 -11.55 5.75 -4.61
C LEU A 242 -10.58 6.74 -5.25
N GLN A 243 -9.97 6.37 -6.37
CA GLN A 243 -9.11 7.28 -7.11
C GLN A 243 -9.93 8.40 -7.79
N ALA A 244 -11.10 8.10 -8.35
CA ALA A 244 -12.00 9.12 -8.89
C ALA A 244 -12.48 10.10 -7.81
N MET A 245 -12.83 9.63 -6.61
CA MET A 245 -13.15 10.49 -5.47
C MET A 245 -12.01 11.46 -5.14
N ASN A 246 -10.78 10.94 -5.09
CA ASN A 246 -9.60 11.78 -4.85
C ASN A 246 -9.43 12.86 -5.93
N GLU A 247 -9.58 12.49 -7.19
CA GLU A 247 -9.45 13.42 -8.31
C GLU A 247 -10.55 14.49 -8.31
N ILE A 248 -11.80 14.14 -7.96
CA ILE A 248 -12.91 15.10 -7.82
C ILE A 248 -12.61 16.07 -6.67
N ALA A 249 -12.18 15.56 -5.51
CA ALA A 249 -11.81 16.41 -4.39
C ALA A 249 -10.70 17.41 -4.75
N MET A 250 -9.72 16.98 -5.55
CA MET A 250 -8.67 17.87 -6.06
C MET A 250 -9.18 18.86 -7.12
N VAL A 251 -10.22 18.50 -7.89
CA VAL A 251 -10.93 19.45 -8.78
C VAL A 251 -11.65 20.50 -7.94
N HIS A 252 -12.38 20.11 -6.91
CA HIS A 252 -13.06 21.04 -6.00
C HIS A 252 -12.05 21.95 -5.28
N GLU A 253 -10.90 21.41 -4.82
CA GLU A 253 -9.82 22.24 -4.23
C GLU A 253 -9.34 23.30 -5.22
N ALA A 254 -9.11 22.91 -6.48
CA ALA A 254 -8.63 23.82 -7.52
C ALA A 254 -9.68 24.89 -7.91
N LEU A 255 -10.95 24.57 -7.78
CA LEU A 255 -12.06 25.50 -8.04
C LEU A 255 -12.37 26.40 -6.84
N GLY A 256 -11.83 26.08 -5.64
CA GLY A 256 -12.14 26.78 -4.39
C GLY A 256 -13.37 26.25 -3.66
N ASN A 257 -13.97 25.16 -4.13
CA ASN A 257 -15.16 24.52 -3.55
C ASN A 257 -14.74 23.62 -2.37
N TYR A 258 -14.22 24.21 -1.31
CA TYR A 258 -13.65 23.48 -0.17
C TYR A 258 -14.70 22.77 0.68
N VAL A 259 -15.93 23.29 0.70
CA VAL A 259 -17.07 22.69 1.43
C VAL A 259 -17.42 21.32 0.90
N GLU A 260 -17.28 21.13 -0.42
CA GLU A 260 -17.49 19.84 -1.10
C GLU A 260 -16.25 18.94 -1.02
N ALA A 261 -15.05 19.53 -1.07
CA ALA A 261 -13.79 18.77 -1.04
C ALA A 261 -13.52 18.13 0.32
N GLU A 262 -13.77 18.81 1.42
CA GLU A 262 -13.48 18.35 2.79
C GLU A 262 -14.18 17.00 3.10
N PRO A 263 -15.52 16.89 3.05
CA PRO A 263 -16.21 15.65 3.40
C PRO A 263 -15.88 14.50 2.43
N MET A 264 -15.61 14.79 1.17
CA MET A 264 -15.22 13.78 0.20
C MET A 264 -13.85 13.18 0.53
N LEU A 265 -12.88 13.99 0.96
CA LEU A 265 -11.57 13.51 1.39
C LEU A 265 -11.62 12.78 2.73
N GLU A 266 -12.50 13.16 3.64
CA GLU A 266 -12.71 12.44 4.89
C GLU A 266 -13.30 11.04 4.64
N GLU A 267 -14.33 10.93 3.79
CA GLU A 267 -14.88 9.63 3.37
C GLU A 267 -13.81 8.78 2.67
N LEU A 268 -13.06 9.37 1.74
CA LEU A 268 -11.97 8.69 1.03
C LEU A 268 -10.92 8.15 2.00
N LEU A 269 -10.49 8.97 2.94
CA LEU A 269 -9.50 8.60 3.94
C LEU A 269 -9.98 7.44 4.80
N GLN A 270 -11.23 7.49 5.29
CA GLN A 270 -11.83 6.40 6.06
C GLN A 270 -11.81 5.10 5.25
N ARG A 271 -12.33 5.10 4.03
CA ARG A 271 -12.42 3.91 3.17
C ARG A 271 -11.05 3.33 2.81
N ARG A 272 -10.07 4.19 2.50
CA ARG A 272 -8.70 3.75 2.25
C ARG A 272 -8.06 3.15 3.49
N THR A 273 -8.27 3.75 4.66
CA THR A 273 -7.73 3.23 5.93
C THR A 273 -8.31 1.86 6.28
N GLU A 274 -9.62 1.67 6.11
CA GLU A 274 -10.30 0.39 6.34
C GLU A 274 -9.82 -0.72 5.39
N SER A 275 -9.51 -0.38 4.13
CA SER A 275 -9.13 -1.36 3.11
C SER A 275 -7.64 -1.65 3.02
N LEU A 276 -6.78 -0.67 3.31
CA LEU A 276 -5.34 -0.73 3.06
C LEU A 276 -4.48 -0.62 4.34
N GLY A 277 -5.07 -0.17 5.45
CA GLY A 277 -4.35 0.13 6.69
C GLY A 277 -3.71 1.52 6.68
N THR A 278 -3.36 2.02 7.87
CA THR A 278 -2.87 3.39 8.10
C THR A 278 -1.55 3.72 7.40
N ASP A 279 -0.72 2.72 7.16
CA ASP A 279 0.66 2.88 6.67
C ASP A 279 0.78 2.85 5.14
N HIS A 280 -0.34 2.64 4.44
CA HIS A 280 -0.35 2.57 2.99
C HIS A 280 -0.15 3.96 2.35
N ASN A 281 0.61 4.02 1.25
CA ASN A 281 0.90 5.29 0.56
C ASN A 281 -0.36 6.06 0.17
N ASP A 282 -1.40 5.38 -0.33
CA ASP A 282 -2.65 6.03 -0.74
C ASP A 282 -3.41 6.65 0.45
N VAL A 283 -3.26 6.08 1.65
CA VAL A 283 -3.82 6.65 2.89
C VAL A 283 -3.04 7.90 3.28
N ILE A 284 -1.71 7.83 3.22
CA ILE A 284 -0.83 8.96 3.51
C ILE A 284 -1.09 10.10 2.51
N ASP A 285 -1.22 9.80 1.22
CA ASP A 285 -1.55 10.79 0.18
C ASP A 285 -2.90 11.47 0.45
N ALA A 286 -3.95 10.71 0.81
CA ALA A 286 -5.26 11.27 1.16
C ALA A 286 -5.19 12.17 2.41
N GLN A 287 -4.35 11.84 3.39
CA GLN A 287 -4.12 12.69 4.56
C GLN A 287 -3.43 14.01 4.19
N ILE A 288 -2.46 13.99 3.27
CA ILE A 288 -1.81 15.20 2.76
C ILE A 288 -2.82 16.07 1.98
N ASP A 289 -3.67 15.44 1.14
CA ASP A 289 -4.70 16.16 0.38
C ASP A 289 -5.72 16.84 1.33
N LEU A 290 -6.13 16.14 2.39
CA LEU A 290 -6.99 16.72 3.42
C LEU A 290 -6.31 17.88 4.19
N ALA A 291 -5.02 17.77 4.47
CA ALA A 291 -4.26 18.86 5.10
C ALA A 291 -4.17 20.09 4.17
N ILE A 292 -4.09 19.89 2.84
CA ILE A 292 -4.16 20.99 1.87
C ILE A 292 -5.50 21.72 1.98
N VAL A 293 -6.61 20.98 2.00
CA VAL A 293 -7.96 21.56 2.12
C VAL A 293 -8.11 22.29 3.46
N TYR A 294 -7.69 21.68 4.58
CA TYR A 294 -7.71 22.35 5.88
C TYR A 294 -6.94 23.68 5.90
N ARG A 295 -5.75 23.71 5.28
CA ARG A 295 -4.99 24.96 5.13
C ARG A 295 -5.76 26.00 4.31
N ARG A 296 -6.45 25.59 3.23
CA ARG A 296 -7.20 26.47 2.35
C ARG A 296 -8.42 27.11 3.03
N ILE A 297 -9.09 26.37 3.93
CA ILE A 297 -10.24 26.85 4.69
C ILE A 297 -9.85 27.54 6.00
N GLY A 298 -8.55 27.69 6.27
CA GLY A 298 -8.07 28.35 7.49
C GLY A 298 -8.00 27.46 8.74
N LYS A 299 -8.31 26.16 8.66
CA LYS A 299 -8.17 25.20 9.78
C LYS A 299 -6.68 24.83 9.99
N LEU A 300 -5.84 25.84 10.27
CA LEU A 300 -4.38 25.72 10.25
C LEU A 300 -3.84 24.76 11.30
N ASP A 301 -4.40 24.74 12.50
CA ASP A 301 -3.98 23.82 13.57
C ASP A 301 -4.23 22.36 13.20
N GLN A 302 -5.39 22.07 12.58
CA GLN A 302 -5.72 20.71 12.12
C GLN A 302 -4.79 20.27 10.98
N ALA A 303 -4.48 21.17 10.05
CA ALA A 303 -3.54 20.91 8.97
C ALA A 303 -2.13 20.64 9.49
N GLU A 304 -1.64 21.44 10.44
CA GLU A 304 -0.32 21.30 11.06
C GLU A 304 -0.20 19.99 11.83
N ASN A 305 -1.18 19.69 12.70
CA ASN A 305 -1.19 18.44 13.48
C ASN A 305 -1.15 17.22 12.54
N ARG A 306 -1.98 17.20 11.50
CA ARG A 306 -2.01 16.11 10.55
C ARG A 306 -0.68 15.89 9.83
N CYS A 307 -0.06 16.97 9.35
CA CYS A 307 1.25 16.87 8.69
C CYS A 307 2.38 16.47 9.65
N THR A 308 2.37 16.93 10.90
CA THR A 308 3.39 16.56 11.89
C THR A 308 3.27 15.11 12.33
N GLU A 309 2.06 14.60 12.54
CA GLU A 309 1.81 13.18 12.79
C GLU A 309 2.29 12.30 11.61
N LEU A 310 1.97 12.71 10.37
CA LEU A 310 2.44 12.02 9.17
C LEU A 310 3.96 12.01 9.06
N LEU A 311 4.64 13.11 9.35
CA LEU A 311 6.10 13.16 9.32
C LEU A 311 6.71 12.23 10.36
N SER A 312 6.11 12.12 11.56
CA SER A 312 6.54 11.15 12.57
C SER A 312 6.39 9.72 12.05
N LEU A 313 5.22 9.36 11.51
CA LEU A 313 4.96 8.04 10.91
C LEU A 313 5.96 7.69 9.79
N LEU A 314 6.21 8.63 8.87
CA LEU A 314 7.13 8.43 7.75
C LEU A 314 8.59 8.25 8.21
N ASN A 315 9.00 8.94 9.27
CA ASN A 315 10.31 8.77 9.88
C ASN A 315 10.44 7.41 10.60
N ASP A 316 9.40 6.97 11.31
CA ASP A 316 9.36 5.67 11.99
C ASP A 316 9.42 4.49 10.99
N GLN A 317 8.90 4.69 9.78
CA GLN A 317 9.04 3.74 8.66
C GLN A 317 10.46 3.71 8.06
N ASN A 318 11.42 4.47 8.60
CA ASN A 318 12.79 4.61 8.06
C ASN A 318 12.83 4.94 6.56
N ARG A 319 11.88 5.74 6.07
CA ARG A 319 11.89 6.18 4.67
C ARG A 319 13.12 7.00 4.37
N THR A 320 13.61 6.87 3.15
CA THR A 320 14.74 7.69 2.72
C THR A 320 14.36 9.17 2.76
N GLN A 321 15.31 10.01 3.11
CA GLN A 321 15.06 11.46 3.18
C GLN A 321 14.65 12.09 1.84
N ASP A 322 14.81 11.36 0.75
CA ASP A 322 14.44 11.74 -0.62
C ASP A 322 13.12 11.10 -1.09
N ASP A 323 12.42 10.40 -0.18
CA ASP A 323 11.11 9.82 -0.48
C ASP A 323 10.13 10.89 -0.99
N PRO A 324 9.50 10.69 -2.16
CA PRO A 324 8.61 11.68 -2.75
C PRO A 324 7.44 12.08 -1.86
N VAL A 325 6.90 11.14 -1.07
CA VAL A 325 5.76 11.36 -0.17
C VAL A 325 6.21 12.17 1.03
N LEU A 326 7.37 11.84 1.63
CA LEU A 326 8.00 12.62 2.69
C LEU A 326 8.23 14.07 2.26
N LEU A 327 8.84 14.26 1.08
CA LEU A 327 9.10 15.59 0.53
C LEU A 327 7.81 16.36 0.20
N ARG A 328 6.72 15.67 -0.16
CA ARG A 328 5.39 16.28 -0.37
C ARG A 328 4.81 16.76 0.94
N CYS A 329 4.80 15.92 1.97
CA CYS A 329 4.33 16.26 3.31
C CYS A 329 5.10 17.46 3.90
N MET A 330 6.44 17.44 3.82
CA MET A 330 7.28 18.57 4.27
C MET A 330 6.98 19.86 3.50
N THR A 331 6.70 19.78 2.21
CA THR A 331 6.36 20.94 1.37
C THR A 331 5.03 21.55 1.80
N GLU A 332 4.01 20.73 2.07
CA GLU A 332 2.71 21.23 2.54
C GLU A 332 2.82 21.77 3.97
N LEU A 333 3.56 21.13 4.86
CA LEU A 333 3.82 21.67 6.20
C LEU A 333 4.52 23.05 6.14
N SER A 334 5.46 23.23 5.20
CA SER A 334 6.08 24.55 4.98
C SER A 334 5.06 25.61 4.57
N LYS A 335 4.09 25.27 3.72
CA LYS A 335 3.00 26.20 3.34
C LYS A 335 2.03 26.47 4.49
N ILE A 336 1.78 25.48 5.35
CA ILE A 336 0.97 25.64 6.56
C ILE A 336 1.69 26.59 7.52
N TYR A 337 2.99 26.42 7.74
CA TYR A 337 3.77 27.33 8.55
C TYR A 337 3.79 28.77 8.01
N LEU A 338 3.84 28.94 6.67
CA LEU A 338 3.68 30.27 6.06
C LEU A 338 2.32 30.90 6.37
N ALA A 339 1.25 30.11 6.30
CA ALA A 339 -0.09 30.59 6.59
C ALA A 339 -0.32 30.86 8.09
N SER A 340 0.48 30.24 8.98
CA SER A 340 0.44 30.43 10.44
C SER A 340 1.47 31.44 10.95
N ASP A 341 2.06 32.27 10.07
CA ASP A 341 3.11 33.25 10.38
C ASP A 341 4.39 32.66 11.02
N LYS A 342 4.54 31.32 10.98
CA LYS A 342 5.76 30.60 11.43
C LYS A 342 6.85 30.62 10.35
N THR A 343 7.16 31.80 9.80
CA THR A 343 7.93 31.98 8.55
C THR A 343 9.35 31.42 8.60
N GLN A 344 10.03 31.48 9.75
CA GLN A 344 11.38 30.89 9.88
C GLN A 344 11.38 29.36 9.80
N GLN A 345 10.38 28.71 10.40
CA GLN A 345 10.20 27.26 10.32
C GLN A 345 9.84 26.85 8.89
N ALA A 346 8.97 27.64 8.25
CA ALA A 346 8.60 27.44 6.85
C ALA A 346 9.82 27.51 5.92
N GLU A 347 10.69 28.52 6.10
CA GLU A 347 11.90 28.72 5.27
C GLU A 347 12.89 27.55 5.42
N SER A 348 13.16 27.13 6.64
CA SER A 348 14.06 26.01 6.92
C SER A 348 13.58 24.72 6.21
N LEU A 349 12.28 24.43 6.30
CA LEU A 349 11.66 23.27 5.70
C LEU A 349 11.61 23.36 4.17
N ALA A 350 11.22 24.52 3.63
CA ALA A 350 11.18 24.78 2.19
C ALA A 350 12.57 24.68 1.56
N ARG A 351 13.59 25.22 2.20
CA ARG A 351 14.98 25.13 1.74
C ARG A 351 15.44 23.68 1.68
N ASN A 352 15.20 22.92 2.74
CA ASN A 352 15.56 21.50 2.79
C ASN A 352 14.89 20.72 1.64
N THR A 353 13.58 20.89 1.44
CA THR A 353 12.84 20.18 0.38
C THR A 353 13.29 20.61 -1.02
N TYR A 354 13.56 21.90 -1.23
CA TYR A 354 14.06 22.42 -2.50
C TYR A 354 15.43 21.85 -2.83
N GLU A 355 16.41 21.94 -1.90
CA GLU A 355 17.78 21.47 -2.15
C GLU A 355 17.82 19.95 -2.41
N ARG A 356 17.10 19.15 -1.64
CA ARG A 356 16.99 17.69 -1.89
C ARG A 356 16.42 17.38 -3.25
N THR A 357 15.31 18.04 -3.61
CA THR A 357 14.68 17.81 -4.91
C THR A 357 15.59 18.26 -6.05
N ARG A 358 16.32 19.37 -5.87
CA ARG A 358 17.29 19.89 -6.82
C ARG A 358 18.46 18.93 -7.03
N LEU A 359 18.96 18.30 -5.97
CA LEU A 359 20.05 17.32 -6.05
C LEU A 359 19.59 16.04 -6.77
N ASN A 360 18.37 15.57 -6.51
CA ASN A 360 17.88 14.31 -7.06
C ASN A 360 17.39 14.40 -8.51
N PHE A 361 16.72 15.49 -8.85
CA PHE A 361 16.06 15.64 -10.16
C PHE A 361 16.69 16.74 -11.03
N GLY A 362 17.61 17.52 -10.48
CA GLY A 362 18.21 18.67 -11.15
C GLY A 362 17.46 19.98 -10.96
N ALA A 363 18.18 21.10 -11.14
CA ALA A 363 17.66 22.45 -10.88
C ALA A 363 16.53 22.89 -11.85
N LYS A 364 16.47 22.30 -13.04
CA LYS A 364 15.48 22.65 -14.07
C LYS A 364 14.26 21.74 -14.07
N ASN A 365 14.21 20.73 -13.18
CA ASN A 365 13.10 19.82 -13.10
C ASN A 365 11.85 20.55 -12.55
N PRO A 366 10.65 20.40 -13.14
CA PRO A 366 9.42 21.07 -12.69
C PRO A 366 9.13 20.86 -11.20
N LYS A 367 9.41 19.66 -10.66
CA LYS A 367 9.22 19.36 -9.23
C LYS A 367 10.15 20.22 -8.34
N SER A 368 11.40 20.40 -8.77
CA SER A 368 12.36 21.26 -8.06
C SER A 368 11.94 22.73 -8.12
N LEU A 369 11.52 23.19 -9.30
CA LEU A 369 11.07 24.57 -9.51
C LEU A 369 9.82 24.88 -8.66
N LYS A 370 8.84 23.98 -8.60
CA LYS A 370 7.63 24.14 -7.77
C LYS A 370 7.93 24.23 -6.27
N ARG A 371 8.89 23.43 -5.75
CA ARG A 371 9.35 23.56 -4.36
C ARG A 371 10.16 24.84 -4.14
N GLY A 372 10.92 25.25 -5.14
CA GLY A 372 11.62 26.54 -5.15
C GLY A 372 10.68 27.73 -5.00
N GLN A 373 9.46 27.69 -5.59
CA GLN A 373 8.46 28.74 -5.42
C GLN A 373 8.02 28.91 -3.95
N VAL A 374 7.88 27.79 -3.20
CA VAL A 374 7.57 27.87 -1.76
C VAL A 374 8.70 28.57 -1.01
N LEU A 375 9.96 28.26 -1.33
CA LEU A 375 11.11 28.94 -0.73
C LEU A 375 11.14 30.43 -1.10
N VAL A 376 10.80 30.79 -2.34
CA VAL A 376 10.68 32.21 -2.77
C VAL A 376 9.67 32.95 -1.89
N GLU A 377 8.53 32.36 -1.62
CA GLU A 377 7.50 32.99 -0.79
C GLU A 377 7.96 33.14 0.68
N CYS A 378 8.65 32.12 1.23
CA CYS A 378 9.25 32.24 2.56
C CYS A 378 10.28 33.40 2.63
N LEU A 379 11.15 33.51 1.62
CA LEU A 379 12.16 34.55 1.54
C LEU A 379 11.51 35.94 1.42
N ARG A 380 10.43 36.06 0.64
CA ARG A 380 9.67 37.31 0.48
C ARG A 380 9.06 37.76 1.82
N GLN A 381 8.41 36.86 2.55
CA GLN A 381 7.82 37.19 3.87
C GLN A 381 8.87 37.50 4.93
N LEU A 382 10.08 36.91 4.84
CA LEU A 382 11.22 37.26 5.71
C LEU A 382 11.89 38.58 5.33
N GLY A 383 11.43 39.29 4.29
CA GLY A 383 12.04 40.52 3.81
C GLY A 383 13.36 40.32 3.05
N ARG A 384 13.75 39.06 2.77
CA ARG A 384 14.97 38.72 2.01
C ARG A 384 14.73 38.84 0.50
N LEU A 385 14.37 40.05 0.07
CA LEU A 385 13.82 40.32 -1.27
C LEU A 385 14.83 40.09 -2.39
N ASP A 386 16.13 40.29 -2.16
CA ASP A 386 17.19 40.06 -3.16
C ASP A 386 17.36 38.55 -3.44
N ASP A 387 17.38 37.74 -2.40
CA ASP A 387 17.45 36.29 -2.51
C ASP A 387 16.19 35.73 -3.21
N ALA A 388 15.01 36.25 -2.81
CA ALA A 388 13.72 35.87 -3.40
C ALA A 388 13.69 36.21 -4.90
N GLN A 389 14.11 37.41 -5.30
CA GLN A 389 14.16 37.86 -6.69
C GLN A 389 15.13 37.02 -7.53
N SER A 390 16.32 36.77 -7.03
CA SER A 390 17.33 35.96 -7.71
C SER A 390 16.83 34.54 -7.97
N LEU A 391 16.23 33.89 -6.96
CA LEU A 391 15.67 32.56 -7.09
C LEU A 391 14.46 32.55 -8.01
N SER A 392 13.51 33.49 -7.85
CA SER A 392 12.29 33.58 -8.67
C SER A 392 12.60 33.80 -10.14
N SER A 393 13.52 34.71 -10.49
CA SER A 393 13.94 34.96 -11.89
C SER A 393 14.52 33.71 -12.55
N ARG A 394 15.31 32.92 -11.81
CA ARG A 394 15.83 31.62 -12.31
C ARG A 394 14.72 30.60 -12.52
N ILE A 395 13.74 30.54 -11.62
CA ILE A 395 12.58 29.64 -11.74
C ILE A 395 11.75 30.04 -12.97
N VAL A 396 11.40 31.30 -13.12
CA VAL A 396 10.62 31.81 -14.26
C VAL A 396 11.31 31.46 -15.59
N SER A 397 12.60 31.80 -15.74
CA SER A 397 13.36 31.50 -16.96
C SER A 397 13.40 29.99 -17.26
N SER A 398 13.56 29.16 -16.24
CA SER A 398 13.59 27.71 -16.41
C SER A 398 12.22 27.13 -16.81
N LEU A 399 11.13 27.63 -16.23
CA LEU A 399 9.77 27.21 -16.56
C LEU A 399 9.37 27.69 -17.97
N GLN A 400 9.72 28.93 -18.34
CA GLN A 400 9.47 29.45 -19.70
C GLN A 400 10.16 28.59 -20.76
N LEU A 401 11.41 28.16 -20.53
CA LEU A 401 12.14 27.27 -21.45
C LEU A 401 11.56 25.85 -21.51
N ALA A 402 11.08 25.32 -20.37
CA ALA A 402 10.60 23.94 -20.27
C ALA A 402 9.14 23.76 -20.68
N LEU A 403 8.29 24.71 -20.35
CA LEU A 403 6.83 24.60 -20.44
C LEU A 403 6.18 25.68 -21.33
N GLY A 404 6.94 26.74 -21.65
CA GLY A 404 6.42 27.92 -22.38
C GLY A 404 5.90 29.02 -21.45
N ALA A 405 5.75 30.24 -22.01
CA ALA A 405 5.34 31.44 -21.25
C ALA A 405 3.89 31.38 -20.73
N SER A 406 3.00 30.76 -21.48
CA SER A 406 1.57 30.67 -21.12
C SER A 406 1.23 29.47 -20.23
N HIS A 407 2.22 28.63 -19.86
CA HIS A 407 1.95 27.50 -18.97
C HIS A 407 1.57 27.98 -17.56
N PRO A 408 0.55 27.40 -16.93
CA PRO A 408 0.08 27.83 -15.59
C PRO A 408 1.17 27.92 -14.54
N ASP A 409 2.10 26.95 -14.48
CA ASP A 409 3.21 26.98 -13.51
C ASP A 409 4.18 28.13 -13.79
N THR A 410 4.36 28.49 -15.08
CA THR A 410 5.17 29.66 -15.47
C THR A 410 4.49 30.95 -15.03
N LEU A 411 3.20 31.07 -15.29
CA LEU A 411 2.40 32.24 -14.90
C LEU A 411 2.37 32.41 -13.38
N GLY A 412 2.22 31.33 -12.60
CA GLY A 412 2.30 31.39 -11.13
C GLY A 412 3.70 31.81 -10.60
N ALA A 413 4.79 31.42 -11.30
CA ALA A 413 6.12 31.89 -10.95
C ALA A 413 6.33 33.39 -11.30
N MET A 414 5.72 33.86 -12.39
CA MET A 414 5.73 35.28 -12.75
C MET A 414 4.93 36.11 -11.73
N ASP A 415 3.78 35.63 -11.21
CA ASP A 415 3.09 36.29 -10.10
C ASP A 415 4.01 36.46 -8.86
N SER A 416 4.76 35.40 -8.54
CA SER A 416 5.71 35.48 -7.39
C SER A 416 6.78 36.57 -7.62
N LEU A 417 7.24 36.75 -8.85
CA LEU A 417 8.19 37.81 -9.21
C LEU A 417 7.56 39.20 -9.08
N ALA A 418 6.32 39.38 -9.58
CA ALA A 418 5.56 40.61 -9.44
C ALA A 418 5.27 40.95 -7.97
N ASN A 419 4.92 39.94 -7.15
CA ASN A 419 4.76 40.11 -5.69
C ASN A 419 6.05 40.60 -5.01
N ILE A 420 7.23 40.15 -5.47
CA ILE A 420 8.51 40.63 -4.94
C ILE A 420 8.77 42.08 -5.34
N ALA A 421 8.47 42.49 -6.58
CA ALA A 421 8.56 43.89 -7.00
C ALA A 421 7.64 44.77 -6.16
N ALA A 422 6.39 44.33 -5.92
CA ALA A 422 5.44 45.02 -5.06
C ALA A 422 5.95 45.15 -3.60
N ALA A 423 6.61 44.10 -3.07
CA ALA A 423 7.21 44.11 -1.74
C ALA A 423 8.43 45.03 -1.62
N ARG A 424 9.14 45.27 -2.74
CA ARG A 424 10.25 46.24 -2.83
C ARG A 424 9.78 47.69 -2.99
N ASP A 425 8.49 47.90 -3.07
CA ASP A 425 7.86 49.18 -3.42
C ASP A 425 8.12 49.64 -4.87
N ASP A 426 8.58 48.73 -5.73
CA ASP A 426 8.74 48.98 -7.18
C ASP A 426 7.37 48.86 -7.88
N LEU A 427 6.41 49.70 -7.49
CA LEU A 427 4.98 49.56 -7.84
C LEU A 427 4.71 49.64 -9.34
N ASN A 428 5.44 50.50 -10.07
CA ASN A 428 5.29 50.60 -11.53
C ASN A 428 5.72 49.33 -12.23
N LEU A 429 6.84 48.72 -11.79
CA LEU A 429 7.30 47.43 -12.32
C LEU A 429 6.31 46.30 -11.98
N ALA A 430 5.81 46.27 -10.74
CA ALA A 430 4.80 45.31 -10.31
C ALA A 430 3.54 45.41 -11.17
N LEU A 431 3.05 46.65 -11.43
CA LEU A 431 1.87 46.89 -12.26
C LEU A 431 2.07 46.38 -13.69
N GLU A 432 3.20 46.71 -14.33
CA GLU A 432 3.56 46.25 -15.65
C GLU A 432 3.55 44.71 -15.75
N GLN A 433 4.21 44.06 -14.79
CA GLN A 433 4.26 42.60 -14.71
C GLN A 433 2.86 41.98 -14.50
N TYR A 434 2.06 42.49 -13.58
CA TYR A 434 0.70 41.95 -13.36
C TYR A 434 -0.21 42.14 -14.57
N MET A 435 -0.14 43.26 -15.27
CA MET A 435 -0.92 43.47 -16.49
C MET A 435 -0.54 42.50 -17.59
N GLU A 436 0.76 42.21 -17.78
CA GLU A 436 1.21 41.19 -18.71
C GLU A 436 0.72 39.79 -18.31
N ILE A 437 0.88 39.42 -17.03
CA ILE A 437 0.45 38.13 -16.50
C ILE A 437 -1.08 37.97 -16.64
N LEU A 438 -1.84 39.02 -16.30
CA LEU A 438 -3.30 39.01 -16.41
C LEU A 438 -3.75 38.70 -17.85
N LYS A 439 -3.15 39.39 -18.82
CA LYS A 439 -3.42 39.15 -20.27
C LYS A 439 -3.12 37.71 -20.68
N LEU A 440 -1.98 37.16 -20.22
CA LEU A 440 -1.59 35.77 -20.51
C LEU A 440 -2.54 34.78 -19.83
N LYS A 441 -2.93 35.03 -18.58
CA LYS A 441 -3.88 34.17 -17.84
C LYS A 441 -5.28 34.22 -18.43
N GLU A 442 -5.79 35.38 -18.81
CA GLU A 442 -7.10 35.50 -19.49
C GLU A 442 -7.14 34.70 -20.79
N HIS A 443 -6.03 34.70 -21.55
CA HIS A 443 -5.92 33.91 -22.76
C HIS A 443 -5.79 32.40 -22.49
N ALA A 444 -4.96 32.01 -21.52
CA ALA A 444 -4.63 30.61 -21.27
C ALA A 444 -5.65 29.88 -20.39
N LEU A 445 -6.21 30.55 -19.39
CA LEU A 445 -7.07 29.97 -18.36
C LEU A 445 -8.52 30.47 -18.46
N GLY A 446 -8.73 31.65 -19.06
CA GLY A 446 -10.01 32.34 -19.09
C GLY A 446 -10.14 33.40 -18.00
N SER A 447 -11.05 34.35 -18.22
CA SER A 447 -11.29 35.50 -17.34
C SER A 447 -11.89 35.13 -15.98
N MET A 448 -12.57 33.97 -15.90
CA MET A 448 -13.26 33.48 -14.69
C MET A 448 -12.40 32.49 -13.89
N HIS A 449 -11.18 32.20 -14.33
CA HIS A 449 -10.32 31.27 -13.62
C HIS A 449 -9.84 31.85 -12.29
N PRO A 450 -9.81 31.09 -11.16
CA PRO A 450 -9.42 31.61 -9.86
C PRO A 450 -8.07 32.33 -9.86
N GLU A 451 -7.05 31.78 -10.54
CA GLU A 451 -5.75 32.44 -10.63
C GLU A 451 -5.76 33.72 -11.45
N THR A 452 -6.66 33.84 -12.43
CA THR A 452 -6.85 35.08 -13.19
C THR A 452 -7.48 36.16 -12.28
N LEU A 453 -8.48 35.77 -11.49
CA LEU A 453 -9.13 36.65 -10.53
C LEU A 453 -8.17 37.12 -9.43
N LEU A 454 -7.31 36.25 -8.93
CA LEU A 454 -6.26 36.61 -7.95
C LEU A 454 -5.28 37.65 -8.52
N THR A 455 -4.84 37.48 -9.77
CA THR A 455 -3.94 38.45 -10.43
C THR A 455 -4.65 39.79 -10.67
N LEU A 456 -5.94 39.77 -11.04
CA LEU A 456 -6.73 40.98 -11.21
C LEU A 456 -6.89 41.71 -9.88
N ASN A 457 -7.16 40.99 -8.78
CA ASN A 457 -7.23 41.56 -7.44
C ASN A 457 -5.89 42.15 -7.00
N ALA A 458 -4.76 41.46 -7.24
CA ALA A 458 -3.43 41.99 -6.99
C ALA A 458 -3.16 43.29 -7.78
N THR A 459 -3.62 43.33 -9.03
CA THR A 459 -3.53 44.54 -9.88
C THR A 459 -4.31 45.70 -9.28
N ALA A 460 -5.53 45.46 -8.80
CA ALA A 460 -6.33 46.46 -8.11
C ALA A 460 -5.62 47.01 -6.84
N GLY A 461 -4.98 46.13 -6.07
CA GLY A 461 -4.18 46.51 -4.90
C GLY A 461 -2.95 47.36 -5.28
N ILE A 462 -2.31 47.11 -6.44
CA ILE A 462 -1.20 47.97 -6.90
C ILE A 462 -1.71 49.33 -7.36
N TYR A 463 -2.81 49.42 -8.10
CA TYR A 463 -3.43 50.70 -8.46
C TYR A 463 -3.73 51.52 -7.20
N ARG A 464 -4.30 50.91 -6.18
CA ARG A 464 -4.59 51.56 -4.89
C ARG A 464 -3.32 52.14 -4.22
N ARG A 465 -2.19 51.36 -4.22
CA ARG A 465 -0.90 51.83 -3.68
C ARG A 465 -0.25 52.95 -4.50
N LEU A 466 -0.57 53.03 -5.78
CA LEU A 466 -0.13 54.10 -6.68
C LEU A 466 -1.02 55.32 -6.61
N ASP A 467 -2.04 55.36 -5.73
CA ASP A 467 -3.06 56.41 -5.61
C ASP A 467 -3.91 56.57 -6.90
N MET A 468 -3.96 55.51 -7.72
CA MET A 468 -4.79 55.44 -8.94
C MET A 468 -6.16 54.85 -8.58
N LEU A 469 -6.91 55.57 -7.72
CA LEU A 469 -8.10 55.01 -7.05
C LEU A 469 -9.24 54.68 -8.00
N GLU A 470 -9.42 55.44 -9.09
CA GLU A 470 -10.47 55.14 -10.11
C GLU A 470 -10.16 53.87 -10.92
N GLU A 471 -8.87 53.63 -11.22
CA GLU A 471 -8.40 52.38 -11.86
C GLU A 471 -8.56 51.19 -10.90
N ALA A 472 -8.21 51.41 -9.64
CA ALA A 472 -8.39 50.41 -8.59
C ALA A 472 -9.86 50.02 -8.45
N LYS A 473 -10.78 51.00 -8.41
CA LYS A 473 -12.24 50.77 -8.34
C LYS A 473 -12.74 49.95 -9.54
N ARG A 474 -12.32 50.31 -10.75
CA ARG A 474 -12.70 49.56 -11.95
C ARG A 474 -12.20 48.11 -11.89
N ALA A 475 -10.97 47.88 -11.51
CA ALA A 475 -10.40 46.54 -11.35
C ALA A 475 -11.13 45.74 -10.27
N GLN A 476 -11.37 46.37 -9.07
CA GLN A 476 -12.06 45.72 -7.96
C GLN A 476 -13.52 45.39 -8.27
N TYR A 477 -14.22 46.28 -8.98
CA TYR A 477 -15.56 45.99 -9.46
C TYR A 477 -15.59 44.80 -10.44
N MET A 478 -14.62 44.72 -11.34
CA MET A 478 -14.49 43.53 -12.22
C MET A 478 -14.21 42.25 -11.41
N VAL A 479 -13.38 42.30 -10.36
CA VAL A 479 -13.17 41.16 -9.47
C VAL A 479 -14.50 40.73 -8.86
N TYR A 480 -15.20 41.65 -8.20
CA TYR A 480 -16.48 41.38 -7.55
C TYR A 480 -17.51 40.79 -8.52
N SER A 481 -17.71 41.41 -9.69
CA SER A 481 -18.68 40.95 -10.68
C SER A 481 -18.36 39.52 -11.19
N ARG A 482 -17.10 39.24 -11.50
CA ARG A 482 -16.67 37.92 -11.99
C ARG A 482 -16.74 36.85 -10.89
N VAL A 483 -16.36 37.18 -9.67
CA VAL A 483 -16.42 36.24 -8.53
C VAL A 483 -17.87 35.91 -8.20
N GLN A 484 -18.77 36.92 -8.17
CA GLN A 484 -20.20 36.75 -7.97
C GLN A 484 -20.86 35.89 -9.06
N GLU A 485 -20.51 36.12 -10.33
CA GLU A 485 -21.02 35.34 -11.47
C GLU A 485 -20.56 33.87 -11.36
N LYS A 486 -19.32 33.64 -10.89
CA LYS A 486 -18.74 32.29 -10.80
C LYS A 486 -19.25 31.51 -9.60
N TYR A 487 -19.27 32.09 -8.43
CA TYR A 487 -19.48 31.40 -7.16
C TYR A 487 -20.84 31.68 -6.52
N GLY A 488 -21.57 32.69 -7.00
CA GLY A 488 -22.82 33.15 -6.38
C GLY A 488 -22.59 34.19 -5.27
N HIS A 489 -23.70 34.68 -4.72
CA HIS A 489 -23.68 35.77 -3.72
C HIS A 489 -23.17 35.34 -2.35
N GLU A 490 -23.40 34.07 -1.99
CA GLU A 490 -23.17 33.56 -0.64
C GLU A 490 -21.74 33.01 -0.44
N HIS A 491 -20.94 32.97 -1.50
CA HIS A 491 -19.60 32.40 -1.41
C HIS A 491 -18.62 33.33 -0.66
N PRO A 492 -17.73 32.79 0.21
CA PRO A 492 -16.78 33.60 0.99
C PRO A 492 -15.90 34.52 0.13
N GLU A 493 -15.48 34.08 -1.07
CA GLU A 493 -14.71 34.91 -1.99
C GLU A 493 -15.52 36.10 -2.53
N THR A 494 -16.84 35.92 -2.71
CA THR A 494 -17.74 37.02 -3.14
C THR A 494 -17.85 38.05 -2.01
N LEU A 495 -18.07 37.59 -0.79
CA LEU A 495 -18.15 38.45 0.38
C LEU A 495 -16.83 39.22 0.61
N ARG A 496 -15.69 38.55 0.45
CA ARG A 496 -14.37 39.19 0.52
C ARG A 496 -14.22 40.30 -0.54
N SER A 497 -14.57 39.99 -1.80
CA SER A 497 -14.48 40.97 -2.89
C SER A 497 -15.42 42.15 -2.73
N MET A 498 -16.63 41.95 -2.12
CA MET A 498 -17.55 43.02 -1.73
C MET A 498 -16.91 43.91 -0.67
N ASN A 499 -16.28 43.33 0.36
CA ASN A 499 -15.63 44.06 1.42
C ASN A 499 -14.43 44.87 0.91
N GLU A 500 -13.60 44.31 0.05
CA GLU A 500 -12.50 45.05 -0.58
C GLU A 500 -12.98 46.22 -1.46
N LEU A 501 -14.09 46.02 -2.19
CA LEU A 501 -14.71 47.08 -2.98
C LEU A 501 -15.29 48.18 -2.08
N ALA A 502 -15.97 47.83 -0.98
CA ALA A 502 -16.52 48.76 -0.03
C ALA A 502 -15.43 49.62 0.63
N ASP A 503 -14.27 49.01 1.00
CA ASP A 503 -13.12 49.73 1.56
C ASP A 503 -12.56 50.76 0.55
N LEU A 504 -12.49 50.40 -0.72
CA LEU A 504 -11.99 51.28 -1.76
C LEU A 504 -12.98 52.43 -2.07
N LEU A 505 -14.29 52.15 -2.07
CA LEU A 505 -15.33 53.20 -2.19
C LEU A 505 -15.29 54.18 -1.03
N LEU A 506 -15.02 53.70 0.17
CA LEU A 506 -14.84 54.57 1.35
C LEU A 506 -13.60 55.46 1.22
N GLU A 507 -12.50 54.97 0.65
CA GLU A 507 -11.31 55.79 0.35
C GLU A 507 -11.56 56.86 -0.70
N LEU A 508 -12.43 56.56 -1.67
CA LEU A 508 -12.86 57.50 -2.72
C LEU A 508 -13.88 58.54 -2.20
N GLY A 509 -14.40 58.40 -0.97
CA GLY A 509 -15.47 59.23 -0.43
C GLY A 509 -16.85 58.95 -1.03
N GLU A 510 -17.03 57.75 -1.65
CA GLU A 510 -18.31 57.27 -2.16
C GLU A 510 -19.10 56.55 -1.06
N ASP A 511 -19.39 57.28 0.05
CA ASP A 511 -19.90 56.74 1.31
C ASP A 511 -21.23 55.99 1.16
N GLU A 512 -22.16 56.49 0.31
CA GLU A 512 -23.46 55.83 0.07
C GLU A 512 -23.30 54.49 -0.62
N SER A 513 -22.41 54.40 -1.62
CA SER A 513 -22.10 53.14 -2.34
C SER A 513 -21.41 52.15 -1.42
N ALA A 514 -20.44 52.63 -0.60
CA ALA A 514 -19.73 51.79 0.37
C ALA A 514 -20.69 51.23 1.44
N PHE A 515 -21.62 52.05 1.89
CA PHE A 515 -22.64 51.64 2.87
C PHE A 515 -23.56 50.58 2.32
N SER A 516 -24.12 50.79 1.11
CA SER A 516 -25.03 49.84 0.47
C SER A 516 -24.38 48.46 0.25
N ILE A 517 -23.12 48.41 -0.24
CA ILE A 517 -22.40 47.14 -0.44
C ILE A 517 -22.10 46.49 0.91
N SER A 518 -21.71 47.27 1.93
CA SER A 518 -21.41 46.72 3.26
C SER A 518 -22.65 46.14 3.95
N GLU A 519 -23.84 46.78 3.82
CA GLU A 519 -25.08 46.22 4.34
C GLU A 519 -25.46 44.90 3.67
N GLN A 520 -25.35 44.82 2.35
CA GLN A 520 -25.60 43.58 1.63
C GLN A 520 -24.64 42.46 2.06
N ALA A 521 -23.36 42.79 2.21
CA ALA A 521 -22.37 41.80 2.69
C ALA A 521 -22.70 41.33 4.11
N LEU A 522 -23.03 42.29 5.05
CA LEU A 522 -23.35 41.97 6.42
C LEU A 522 -24.56 41.04 6.57
N GLU A 523 -25.63 41.29 5.78
CA GLU A 523 -26.82 40.45 5.80
C GLU A 523 -26.47 38.98 5.49
N ILE A 524 -25.64 38.76 4.47
CA ILE A 524 -25.22 37.41 4.03
C ILE A 524 -24.23 36.81 5.06
N GLU A 525 -23.25 37.58 5.49
CA GLU A 525 -22.23 37.14 6.48
C GLU A 525 -22.88 36.66 7.77
N ARG A 526 -23.85 37.42 8.31
CA ARG A 526 -24.60 37.01 9.51
C ARG A 526 -25.35 35.70 9.31
N ALA A 527 -25.95 35.51 8.17
CA ALA A 527 -26.73 34.31 7.86
C ALA A 527 -25.85 33.04 7.73
N ILE A 528 -24.64 33.19 7.21
CA ILE A 528 -23.78 32.04 6.86
C ILE A 528 -22.70 31.77 7.91
N MET A 529 -22.02 32.83 8.37
CA MET A 529 -20.84 32.76 9.25
C MET A 529 -21.20 33.04 10.72
N GLY A 530 -22.27 33.75 10.97
CA GLY A 530 -22.69 34.20 12.33
C GLY A 530 -22.14 35.58 12.71
N GLU A 531 -22.56 36.05 13.90
CA GLU A 531 -22.24 37.40 14.36
C GLU A 531 -20.81 37.53 14.91
N GLU A 532 -20.23 36.46 15.40
CA GLU A 532 -18.88 36.44 16.01
C GLU A 532 -17.75 36.21 14.98
N ASP A 533 -18.09 35.96 13.71
CA ASP A 533 -17.09 35.73 12.68
C ASP A 533 -16.25 36.99 12.41
N PRO A 534 -14.92 36.89 12.27
CA PRO A 534 -14.05 38.06 12.05
C PRO A 534 -14.43 38.87 10.81
N MET A 535 -14.98 38.28 9.76
CA MET A 535 -15.41 38.98 8.55
C MET A 535 -16.67 39.82 8.86
N THR A 536 -17.65 39.22 9.53
CA THR A 536 -18.88 39.89 10.00
C THR A 536 -18.54 41.08 10.90
N LEU A 537 -17.64 40.89 11.87
CA LEU A 537 -17.19 41.96 12.78
C LEU A 537 -16.47 43.09 12.03
N ASN A 538 -15.63 42.77 11.03
CA ASN A 538 -14.98 43.80 10.21
C ASN A 538 -15.98 44.59 9.37
N THR A 539 -17.01 43.94 8.84
CA THR A 539 -18.07 44.61 8.07
C THR A 539 -18.92 45.52 9.00
N LEU A 540 -19.25 45.04 10.19
CA LEU A 540 -19.91 45.88 11.23
C LEU A 540 -19.08 47.11 11.60
N PHE A 541 -17.75 46.91 11.79
CA PHE A 541 -16.85 48.03 12.08
C PHE A 541 -16.84 49.07 10.96
N ARG A 542 -16.83 48.63 9.66
CA ARG A 542 -16.91 49.51 8.50
C ARG A 542 -18.23 50.27 8.47
N ILE A 543 -19.36 49.62 8.72
CA ILE A 543 -20.69 50.28 8.79
C ILE A 543 -20.74 51.29 9.93
N GLY A 544 -20.20 50.94 11.11
CA GLY A 544 -20.08 51.87 12.23
C GLY A 544 -19.26 53.12 11.86
N LYS A 545 -18.13 52.95 11.16
CA LYS A 545 -17.32 54.06 10.63
C LYS A 545 -18.08 54.92 9.62
N LEU A 546 -18.86 54.33 8.73
CA LEU A 546 -19.70 55.04 7.76
C LEU A 546 -20.81 55.84 8.44
N HIS A 547 -21.47 55.30 9.47
CA HIS A 547 -22.42 56.06 10.27
C HIS A 547 -21.76 57.27 10.97
N PHE A 548 -20.53 57.06 11.49
CA PHE A 548 -19.79 58.17 12.11
C PHE A 548 -19.46 59.28 11.10
N ILE A 549 -18.98 58.94 9.91
CA ILE A 549 -18.68 59.89 8.82
C ILE A 549 -19.95 60.64 8.41
N ALA A 550 -21.10 59.96 8.34
CA ALA A 550 -22.39 60.55 8.03
C ALA A 550 -23.00 61.41 9.18
N GLY A 551 -22.28 61.56 10.29
CA GLY A 551 -22.75 62.34 11.45
C GLY A 551 -23.81 61.63 12.32
N ARG A 552 -24.06 60.36 12.07
CA ARG A 552 -25.02 59.53 12.83
C ARG A 552 -24.29 58.85 14.00
N THR A 553 -23.93 59.69 14.98
CA THR A 553 -23.04 59.27 16.10
C THR A 553 -23.66 58.23 17.02
N ASP A 554 -24.99 58.27 17.23
CA ASP A 554 -25.68 57.34 18.12
C ASP A 554 -25.72 55.93 17.53
N GLU A 555 -26.07 55.83 16.23
CA GLU A 555 -26.03 54.55 15.49
C GLU A 555 -24.59 53.99 15.41
N ALA A 556 -23.60 54.87 15.15
CA ALA A 556 -22.20 54.49 15.14
C ALA A 556 -21.75 53.88 16.47
N MET A 557 -22.14 54.51 17.62
CA MET A 557 -21.79 54.00 18.94
C MET A 557 -22.42 52.64 19.26
N VAL A 558 -23.67 52.42 18.85
CA VAL A 558 -24.35 51.13 19.03
C VAL A 558 -23.61 50.03 18.27
N ILE A 559 -23.38 50.23 16.97
CA ILE A 559 -22.76 49.24 16.09
C ILE A 559 -21.30 48.95 16.50
N LEU A 560 -20.53 50.00 16.82
CA LEU A 560 -19.13 49.81 17.28
C LEU A 560 -19.07 49.17 18.67
N GLY A 561 -20.11 49.37 19.53
CA GLY A 561 -20.24 48.66 20.78
C GLY A 561 -20.49 47.17 20.62
N GLU A 562 -21.27 46.77 19.63
CA GLU A 562 -21.49 45.35 19.26
C GLU A 562 -20.22 44.66 18.78
N THR A 563 -19.30 45.36 18.09
CA THR A 563 -18.03 44.79 17.64
C THR A 563 -16.99 44.59 18.74
N LEU A 564 -17.18 45.20 19.92
CA LEU A 564 -16.27 45.17 21.07
C LEU A 564 -16.73 44.18 22.17
N SER A 565 -17.97 43.72 22.12
CA SER A 565 -18.56 42.79 23.07
C SER A 565 -18.39 41.33 22.64
#